data_ab480887e957bfc5f1aceeda9a44daff
#
_entry.id   ab480887e957bfc5f1aceeda9a44daff
#
_cell.length_a   1.000
_cell.length_b   1.000
_cell.length_c   1.000
_cell.angle_alpha   90.00
_cell.angle_beta   90.00
_cell.angle_gamma   90.00
#
_symmetry.space_group_name_H-M   'P 1'
#
loop_
_entity.id
_entity.type
_entity.pdbx_description
1 polymer ?
#
loop_
_entity_poly.entity_id
_entity_poly.type
_entity_poly.pdbx_seq_one_letter_code
_entity_poly.pdbx_strand_id
1 'polypeptide(L)'
;MRGAYTILIMFFVFICSYFTANAQYTQFEHEGINRQYIYYEPLELNEQKPLVFVMHGFTGDASGIKNYSGMNQIADQYGFAVCYPRGTTDSGGNRFWNVGYAFHEDETVNDVGFLTELATYLQTNYDLNPDFTFATGMSNGGEMCYMLACQANDTFKAVAPVAGMILQDILDGCQDSTPIPIFEIHGSQDNVTPISGDPNNNDGWGAYPSIPFTINYFSEKNECSTLQTETLPDIDPSDGSYVISEKHLNGINNNEVWYYEIIGGGHDWPGAWGNMDINAGEEAWLFFQKYIDDILTSTSYSFLNKNIHIFPNPTNGLIHVKSNNLFDILEITLVNVLGTTIEINPTNESIDLSDINSGIYFLSVKTSKGMITKKIVKF
;
A
#
# COMPACT_ATOMS: atom_id res chain seq x y z
N MET A 1 -44.27 -65.48 18.14
CA MET A 1 -43.55 -64.44 18.85
C MET A 1 -42.82 -63.58 17.77
N ARG A 2 -43.36 -62.43 17.46
CA ARG A 2 -42.75 -61.44 16.50
C ARG A 2 -42.23 -60.26 17.35
N GLY A 3 -40.91 -60.11 17.44
CA GLY A 3 -40.27 -58.99 18.13
C GLY A 3 -40.27 -57.79 17.23
N ALA A 4 -40.85 -56.68 17.69
CA ALA A 4 -40.80 -55.39 17.03
C ALA A 4 -39.54 -54.65 17.51
N TYR A 5 -38.62 -54.32 16.61
CA TYR A 5 -37.49 -53.42 16.88
C TYR A 5 -37.93 -51.99 16.61
N THR A 6 -37.97 -51.17 17.67
CA THR A 6 -38.19 -49.73 17.58
C THR A 6 -36.85 -49.03 17.29
N ILE A 7 -36.71 -48.47 16.10
CA ILE A 7 -35.55 -47.65 15.71
C ILE A 7 -35.79 -46.22 16.21
N LEU A 8 -34.99 -45.80 17.19
CA LEU A 8 -34.98 -44.43 17.71
C LEU A 8 -34.07 -43.59 16.82
N ILE A 9 -34.68 -42.73 15.97
CA ILE A 9 -33.96 -41.77 15.16
C ILE A 9 -33.71 -40.52 16.02
N MET A 10 -32.47 -40.33 16.47
CA MET A 10 -32.03 -39.08 17.09
C MET A 10 -31.83 -38.00 16.02
N PHE A 11 -32.68 -37.01 15.95
CA PHE A 11 -32.46 -35.80 15.20
C PHE A 11 -31.47 -34.88 15.94
N PHE A 12 -30.23 -34.80 15.46
CA PHE A 12 -29.31 -33.74 15.88
C PHE A 12 -29.68 -32.45 15.20
N VAL A 13 -30.33 -31.54 15.92
CA VAL A 13 -30.55 -30.17 15.48
C VAL A 13 -29.24 -29.41 15.69
N PHE A 14 -28.50 -29.18 14.61
CA PHE A 14 -27.38 -28.21 14.62
C PHE A 14 -27.95 -26.80 14.71
N ILE A 15 -27.95 -26.23 15.91
CA ILE A 15 -28.23 -24.80 16.10
C ILE A 15 -26.95 -24.07 15.67
N CYS A 16 -26.94 -23.62 14.42
CA CYS A 16 -25.94 -22.68 13.94
C CYS A 16 -26.23 -21.32 14.60
N SER A 17 -25.56 -21.03 15.70
CA SER A 17 -25.60 -19.70 16.33
C SER A 17 -24.88 -18.73 15.38
N TYR A 18 -25.63 -17.94 14.64
CA TYR A 18 -25.08 -16.78 13.96
C TYR A 18 -24.64 -15.77 15.04
N PHE A 19 -23.37 -15.82 15.41
CA PHE A 19 -22.75 -14.71 16.11
C PHE A 19 -22.67 -13.55 15.10
N THR A 20 -23.56 -12.58 15.21
CA THR A 20 -23.32 -11.26 14.65
C THR A 20 -22.15 -10.68 15.46
N ALA A 21 -20.94 -10.79 14.95
CA ALA A 21 -19.79 -10.10 15.52
C ALA A 21 -20.01 -8.60 15.29
N ASN A 22 -20.60 -7.93 16.30
CA ASN A 22 -20.51 -6.47 16.36
C ASN A 22 -19.01 -6.14 16.39
N ALA A 23 -18.57 -5.26 15.49
CA ALA A 23 -17.20 -4.77 15.48
C ALA A 23 -16.87 -4.23 16.88
N GLN A 24 -16.03 -4.96 17.61
CA GLN A 24 -15.69 -4.58 18.97
C GLN A 24 -14.63 -3.49 18.91
N TYR A 25 -14.94 -2.31 19.38
CA TYR A 25 -13.98 -1.22 19.53
C TYR A 25 -12.98 -1.55 20.63
N THR A 26 -11.71 -1.41 20.31
CA THR A 26 -10.59 -1.49 21.25
C THR A 26 -10.25 -0.08 21.70
N GLN A 27 -9.91 0.09 22.99
CA GLN A 27 -9.51 1.37 23.57
C GLN A 27 -7.99 1.55 23.42
N PHE A 28 -7.59 2.80 23.18
CA PHE A 28 -6.18 3.21 23.10
C PHE A 28 -6.05 4.61 23.70
N GLU A 29 -5.22 4.77 24.69
CA GLU A 29 -4.98 6.08 25.31
C GLU A 29 -3.87 6.81 24.54
N HIS A 30 -4.15 8.04 24.13
CA HIS A 30 -3.18 8.94 23.49
C HIS A 30 -3.34 10.35 24.08
N GLU A 31 -2.27 10.91 24.64
CA GLU A 31 -2.23 12.25 25.26
C GLU A 31 -3.38 12.49 26.27
N GLY A 32 -3.74 11.46 27.06
CA GLY A 32 -4.84 11.53 28.04
C GLY A 32 -6.24 11.44 27.47
N ILE A 33 -6.37 11.24 26.14
CA ILE A 33 -7.63 11.03 25.46
C ILE A 33 -7.82 9.54 25.19
N ASN A 34 -8.97 9.00 25.62
CA ASN A 34 -9.32 7.62 25.32
C ASN A 34 -9.85 7.50 23.88
N ARG A 35 -8.98 7.07 22.96
CA ARG A 35 -9.28 6.84 21.54
C ARG A 35 -9.80 5.42 21.34
N GLN A 36 -10.35 5.16 20.17
CA GLN A 36 -10.90 3.87 19.80
C GLN A 36 -10.43 3.45 18.40
N TYR A 37 -10.36 2.14 18.18
CA TYR A 37 -10.10 1.57 16.85
C TYR A 37 -10.75 0.19 16.72
N ILE A 38 -10.89 -0.30 15.49
CA ILE A 38 -11.23 -1.67 15.16
C ILE A 38 -10.00 -2.26 14.47
N TYR A 39 -9.52 -3.40 14.97
CA TYR A 39 -8.45 -4.17 14.34
C TYR A 39 -9.05 -5.40 13.68
N TYR A 40 -8.55 -5.71 12.50
CA TYR A 40 -8.89 -6.91 11.76
C TYR A 40 -7.63 -7.58 11.26
N GLU A 41 -7.57 -8.90 11.46
CA GLU A 41 -6.50 -9.74 10.96
C GLU A 41 -7.12 -10.92 10.22
N PRO A 42 -6.73 -11.20 8.96
CA PRO A 42 -7.17 -12.37 8.23
C PRO A 42 -6.61 -13.65 8.88
N LEU A 43 -7.22 -14.81 8.58
CA LEU A 43 -6.73 -16.09 9.10
C LEU A 43 -5.29 -16.39 8.65
N GLU A 44 -4.91 -15.93 7.49
CA GLU A 44 -3.57 -16.11 6.93
C GLU A 44 -2.99 -14.74 6.56
N LEU A 45 -2.10 -14.20 7.40
CA LEU A 45 -1.24 -13.08 7.03
C LEU A 45 -0.17 -13.55 6.05
N ASN A 46 0.19 -12.71 5.09
CA ASN A 46 1.37 -12.97 4.28
C ASN A 46 2.65 -12.88 5.14
N GLU A 47 3.75 -13.44 4.65
CA GLU A 47 5.03 -13.50 5.38
C GLU A 47 5.58 -12.10 5.75
N GLN A 48 5.16 -11.07 5.05
CA GLN A 48 5.62 -9.69 5.23
C GLN A 48 4.81 -8.92 6.27
N LYS A 49 3.65 -9.45 6.67
CA LYS A 49 2.78 -8.93 7.73
C LYS A 49 2.49 -7.42 7.61
N PRO A 50 1.94 -6.95 6.48
CA PRO A 50 1.64 -5.55 6.28
C PRO A 50 0.46 -5.08 7.12
N LEU A 51 0.42 -3.76 7.38
CA LEU A 51 -0.65 -3.07 8.09
C LEU A 51 -1.21 -1.92 7.25
N VAL A 52 -2.53 -1.90 7.05
CA VAL A 52 -3.22 -0.82 6.35
C VAL A 52 -4.18 -0.10 7.30
N PHE A 53 -4.01 1.21 7.44
CA PHE A 53 -4.97 2.07 8.12
C PHE A 53 -6.03 2.52 7.13
N VAL A 54 -7.33 2.45 7.54
CA VAL A 54 -8.46 2.89 6.73
C VAL A 54 -9.27 3.91 7.50
N MET A 55 -9.19 5.17 7.11
CA MET A 55 -9.75 6.31 7.84
C MET A 55 -11.09 6.75 7.27
N HIS A 56 -12.06 7.01 8.17
CA HIS A 56 -13.41 7.47 7.81
C HIS A 56 -13.42 8.96 7.42
N GLY A 57 -14.45 9.39 6.69
CA GLY A 57 -14.71 10.80 6.38
C GLY A 57 -15.32 11.58 7.56
N PHE A 58 -15.51 12.88 7.37
CA PHE A 58 -16.17 13.77 8.33
C PHE A 58 -17.57 13.25 8.68
N THR A 59 -17.93 13.29 9.95
CA THR A 59 -19.16 12.70 10.53
C THR A 59 -19.25 11.17 10.53
N GLY A 60 -18.32 10.50 9.86
CA GLY A 60 -18.25 9.03 9.80
C GLY A 60 -17.70 8.38 11.07
N ASP A 61 -17.48 7.07 11.05
CA ASP A 61 -16.75 6.36 12.09
C ASP A 61 -16.07 5.09 11.57
N ALA A 62 -15.28 4.45 12.42
CA ALA A 62 -14.49 3.26 12.06
C ALA A 62 -15.36 2.08 11.57
N SER A 63 -16.54 1.87 12.15
CA SER A 63 -17.48 0.82 11.73
C SER A 63 -18.09 1.12 10.36
N GLY A 64 -18.39 2.39 10.10
CA GLY A 64 -18.93 2.85 8.84
C GLY A 64 -17.93 2.61 7.69
N ILE A 65 -16.69 3.11 7.82
CA ILE A 65 -15.68 2.95 6.76
C ILE A 65 -15.25 1.50 6.59
N LYS A 66 -15.18 0.69 7.66
CA LYS A 66 -14.93 -0.74 7.56
C LYS A 66 -15.92 -1.45 6.63
N ASN A 67 -17.21 -1.13 6.78
CA ASN A 67 -18.27 -1.74 5.97
C ASN A 67 -18.30 -1.14 4.56
N TYR A 68 -18.06 0.17 4.44
CA TYR A 68 -18.11 0.88 3.18
C TYR A 68 -16.93 0.55 2.27
N SER A 69 -15.72 0.51 2.80
CA SER A 69 -14.51 0.19 2.00
C SER A 69 -14.41 -1.28 1.60
N GLY A 70 -15.06 -2.19 2.32
CA GLY A 70 -14.91 -3.63 2.08
C GLY A 70 -13.49 -4.17 2.31
N MET A 71 -12.61 -3.41 2.98
CA MET A 71 -11.19 -3.73 3.08
C MET A 71 -10.90 -5.07 3.77
N ASN A 72 -11.79 -5.58 4.63
CA ASN A 72 -11.61 -6.92 5.23
C ASN A 72 -11.55 -8.03 4.17
N GLN A 73 -12.42 -7.96 3.13
CA GLN A 73 -12.45 -8.97 2.07
C GLN A 73 -11.16 -8.93 1.24
N ILE A 74 -10.62 -7.74 1.01
CA ILE A 74 -9.34 -7.56 0.33
C ILE A 74 -8.20 -8.07 1.21
N ALA A 75 -8.24 -7.80 2.51
CA ALA A 75 -7.28 -8.33 3.48
C ALA A 75 -7.29 -9.86 3.55
N ASP A 76 -8.46 -10.50 3.47
CA ASP A 76 -8.59 -11.95 3.40
C ASP A 76 -7.96 -12.54 2.13
N GLN A 77 -8.06 -11.82 1.01
CA GLN A 77 -7.52 -12.26 -0.28
C GLN A 77 -6.00 -12.13 -0.35
N TYR A 78 -5.44 -11.06 0.22
CA TYR A 78 -4.03 -10.69 0.04
C TYR A 78 -3.15 -10.86 1.29
N GLY A 79 -3.73 -11.12 2.45
CA GLY A 79 -3.02 -11.45 3.68
C GLY A 79 -2.39 -10.25 4.39
N PHE A 80 -3.13 -9.17 4.64
CA PHE A 80 -2.66 -8.01 5.41
C PHE A 80 -3.60 -7.66 6.57
N ALA A 81 -3.04 -7.06 7.62
CA ALA A 81 -3.84 -6.57 8.75
C ALA A 81 -4.45 -5.20 8.44
N VAL A 82 -5.63 -4.93 9.00
CA VAL A 82 -6.34 -3.65 8.82
C VAL A 82 -6.63 -3.01 10.17
N CYS A 83 -6.33 -1.73 10.28
CA CYS A 83 -6.75 -0.88 11.39
C CYS A 83 -7.76 0.16 10.89
N TYR A 84 -8.93 0.21 11.54
CA TYR A 84 -9.93 1.26 11.36
C TYR A 84 -9.92 2.14 12.60
N PRO A 85 -9.10 3.20 12.64
CA PRO A 85 -9.09 4.12 13.77
C PRO A 85 -10.35 4.96 13.79
N ARG A 86 -10.68 5.48 14.95
CA ARG A 86 -11.85 6.34 15.17
C ARG A 86 -11.40 7.73 15.56
N GLY A 87 -11.77 8.71 14.77
CA GLY A 87 -11.54 10.13 15.05
C GLY A 87 -12.26 10.59 16.33
N THR A 88 -11.89 11.73 16.87
CA THR A 88 -12.59 12.40 17.96
C THR A 88 -13.88 13.09 17.47
N THR A 89 -14.59 13.77 18.34
CA THR A 89 -15.72 14.63 17.97
C THR A 89 -15.33 16.07 18.20
N ASP A 90 -15.71 16.94 17.26
CA ASP A 90 -15.59 18.39 17.38
C ASP A 90 -16.61 18.97 18.39
N SER A 91 -16.55 20.27 18.60
CA SER A 91 -17.47 21.01 19.46
C SER A 91 -18.93 20.94 18.99
N GLY A 92 -19.17 20.65 17.71
CA GLY A 92 -20.50 20.42 17.11
C GLY A 92 -21.01 18.99 17.28
N GLY A 93 -20.19 18.08 17.82
CA GLY A 93 -20.52 16.66 17.97
C GLY A 93 -20.24 15.83 16.70
N ASN A 94 -19.59 16.39 15.69
CA ASN A 94 -19.20 15.69 14.46
C ASN A 94 -17.89 14.97 14.66
N ARG A 95 -17.82 13.74 14.21
CA ARG A 95 -16.58 12.97 14.24
C ARG A 95 -15.66 13.37 13.09
N PHE A 96 -14.36 13.54 13.38
CA PHE A 96 -13.42 14.10 12.42
C PHE A 96 -11.98 13.66 12.69
N TRP A 97 -11.13 13.91 11.70
CA TRP A 97 -9.69 13.99 11.80
C TRP A 97 -9.29 15.46 11.75
N ASN A 98 -8.44 15.88 12.65
CA ASN A 98 -7.98 17.27 12.71
C ASN A 98 -6.93 17.54 11.63
N VAL A 99 -7.41 17.96 10.48
CA VAL A 99 -6.58 18.36 9.32
C VAL A 99 -6.46 19.87 9.19
N GLY A 100 -7.03 20.63 10.14
CA GLY A 100 -6.96 22.09 10.15
C GLY A 100 -8.04 22.77 9.32
N TYR A 101 -9.28 22.23 9.33
CA TYR A 101 -10.40 22.94 8.71
C TYR A 101 -10.60 24.36 9.27
N ALA A 102 -10.99 25.30 8.44
CA ALA A 102 -11.16 26.70 8.83
C ALA A 102 -12.13 26.91 10.00
N PHE A 103 -13.11 26.01 10.20
CA PHE A 103 -14.04 26.05 11.33
C PHE A 103 -13.54 25.25 12.55
N HIS A 104 -12.34 24.67 12.50
CA HIS A 104 -11.72 23.90 13.58
C HIS A 104 -10.52 24.63 14.20
N GLU A 105 -10.46 25.99 14.14
CA GLU A 105 -9.34 26.77 14.68
C GLU A 105 -9.03 26.50 16.17
N ASP A 106 -10.07 26.13 16.94
CA ASP A 106 -9.96 25.81 18.38
C ASP A 106 -9.67 24.31 18.65
N GLU A 107 -9.69 23.46 17.63
CA GLU A 107 -9.46 22.02 17.77
C GLU A 107 -7.95 21.73 17.82
N THR A 108 -7.51 21.15 18.93
CA THR A 108 -6.07 20.92 19.21
C THR A 108 -5.69 19.45 19.27
N VAL A 109 -6.60 18.53 18.94
CA VAL A 109 -6.34 17.10 19.00
C VAL A 109 -5.22 16.69 18.02
N ASN A 110 -4.26 15.92 18.52
CA ASN A 110 -3.11 15.44 17.76
C ASN A 110 -3.39 14.09 17.10
N ASP A 111 -4.06 14.08 15.94
CA ASP A 111 -4.41 12.85 15.24
C ASP A 111 -3.19 12.19 14.57
N VAL A 112 -2.21 12.97 14.10
CA VAL A 112 -0.95 12.42 13.55
C VAL A 112 -0.21 11.61 14.62
N GLY A 113 -0.06 12.18 15.83
CA GLY A 113 0.56 11.49 16.97
C GLY A 113 -0.22 10.22 17.35
N PHE A 114 -1.55 10.31 17.43
CA PHE A 114 -2.39 9.15 17.72
C PHE A 114 -2.19 8.02 16.70
N LEU A 115 -2.27 8.31 15.41
CA LEU A 115 -2.14 7.30 14.35
C LEU A 115 -0.75 6.67 14.32
N THR A 116 0.29 7.46 14.57
CA THR A 116 1.68 7.00 14.63
C THR A 116 1.93 6.08 15.84
N GLU A 117 1.45 6.48 17.02
CA GLU A 117 1.57 5.65 18.23
C GLU A 117 0.74 4.37 18.12
N LEU A 118 -0.47 4.46 17.57
CA LEU A 118 -1.31 3.30 17.32
C LEU A 118 -0.65 2.32 16.33
N ALA A 119 -0.02 2.83 15.27
CA ALA A 119 0.72 1.99 14.33
C ALA A 119 1.85 1.22 15.03
N THR A 120 2.67 1.93 15.81
CA THR A 120 3.77 1.33 16.61
C THR A 120 3.25 0.29 17.61
N TYR A 121 2.12 0.59 18.26
CA TYR A 121 1.47 -0.35 19.18
C TYR A 121 1.02 -1.63 18.46
N LEU A 122 0.34 -1.51 17.32
CA LEU A 122 -0.12 -2.66 16.54
C LEU A 122 1.03 -3.49 16.00
N GLN A 123 2.06 -2.84 15.45
CA GLN A 123 3.28 -3.49 14.96
C GLN A 123 3.93 -4.34 16.06
N THR A 124 4.03 -3.81 17.27
CA THR A 124 4.66 -4.50 18.40
C THR A 124 3.81 -5.64 18.94
N ASN A 125 2.49 -5.43 19.10
CA ASN A 125 1.62 -6.39 19.80
C ASN A 125 1.11 -7.52 18.90
N TYR A 126 1.09 -7.31 17.57
CA TYR A 126 0.64 -8.31 16.59
C TYR A 126 1.79 -8.78 15.69
N ASP A 127 3.04 -8.42 16.01
CA ASP A 127 4.24 -8.83 15.26
C ASP A 127 4.14 -8.45 13.77
N LEU A 128 3.64 -7.21 13.48
CA LEU A 128 3.51 -6.68 12.13
C LEU A 128 4.78 -5.93 11.73
N ASN A 129 5.03 -5.85 10.43
CA ASN A 129 6.26 -5.25 9.92
C ASN A 129 6.17 -3.71 9.85
N PRO A 130 7.03 -2.96 10.57
CA PRO A 130 7.00 -1.50 10.54
C PRO A 130 7.36 -0.88 9.19
N ASP A 131 8.08 -1.62 8.32
CA ASP A 131 8.43 -1.14 6.98
C ASP A 131 7.26 -1.25 5.99
N PHE A 132 6.16 -1.92 6.37
CA PHE A 132 5.00 -2.16 5.52
C PHE A 132 3.70 -1.64 6.16
N THR A 133 3.73 -0.40 6.61
CA THR A 133 2.56 0.29 7.15
C THR A 133 2.10 1.38 6.18
N PHE A 134 0.81 1.31 5.81
CA PHE A 134 0.19 2.14 4.78
C PHE A 134 -1.09 2.78 5.29
N ALA A 135 -1.56 3.84 4.62
CA ALA A 135 -2.80 4.49 4.98
C ALA A 135 -3.66 4.79 3.75
N THR A 136 -4.96 4.56 3.88
CA THR A 136 -6.01 5.00 2.96
C THR A 136 -7.17 5.58 3.75
N GLY A 137 -8.04 6.32 3.10
CA GLY A 137 -9.21 6.89 3.73
C GLY A 137 -10.01 7.72 2.76
N MET A 138 -11.25 8.00 3.12
CA MET A 138 -12.17 8.77 2.30
C MET A 138 -12.38 10.18 2.84
N SER A 139 -12.46 11.19 1.95
CA SER A 139 -12.82 12.57 2.32
C SER A 139 -11.86 13.08 3.40
N ASN A 140 -12.34 13.51 4.56
CA ASN A 140 -11.52 13.88 5.71
C ASN A 140 -10.46 12.82 6.09
N GLY A 141 -10.76 11.52 5.90
CA GLY A 141 -9.78 10.44 6.04
C GLY A 141 -8.75 10.41 4.92
N GLY A 142 -9.10 10.81 3.70
CA GLY A 142 -8.19 11.01 2.58
C GLY A 142 -7.29 12.24 2.79
N GLU A 143 -7.84 13.31 3.34
CA GLU A 143 -7.08 14.51 3.74
C GLU A 143 -6.06 14.18 4.83
N MET A 144 -6.46 13.33 5.79
CA MET A 144 -5.54 12.81 6.81
C MET A 144 -4.43 11.96 6.20
N CYS A 145 -4.67 11.23 5.10
CA CYS A 145 -3.62 10.54 4.35
C CYS A 145 -2.54 11.50 3.85
N TYR A 146 -2.93 12.65 3.29
CA TYR A 146 -1.97 13.68 2.87
C TYR A 146 -1.20 14.27 4.05
N MET A 147 -1.88 14.51 5.18
CA MET A 147 -1.21 14.99 6.39
C MET A 147 -0.18 13.98 6.91
N LEU A 148 -0.51 12.67 6.90
CA LEU A 148 0.43 11.61 7.27
C LEU A 148 1.61 11.53 6.29
N ALA A 149 1.39 11.72 4.99
CA ALA A 149 2.45 11.77 3.99
C ALA A 149 3.45 12.89 4.26
N CYS A 150 2.99 14.02 4.79
CA CYS A 150 3.84 15.18 5.09
C CYS A 150 4.49 15.12 6.48
N GLN A 151 3.83 14.52 7.49
CA GLN A 151 4.24 14.65 8.89
C GLN A 151 4.61 13.32 9.56
N ALA A 152 4.28 12.16 8.96
CA ALA A 152 4.50 10.83 9.52
C ALA A 152 5.04 9.82 8.50
N ASN A 153 5.79 10.28 7.50
CA ASN A 153 6.37 9.48 6.42
C ASN A 153 7.41 8.44 6.89
N ASP A 154 7.93 8.58 8.11
CA ASP A 154 8.76 7.54 8.74
C ASP A 154 7.92 6.32 9.17
N THR A 155 6.65 6.50 9.44
CA THR A 155 5.72 5.44 9.83
C THR A 155 4.92 4.90 8.64
N PHE A 156 4.30 5.80 7.88
CA PHE A 156 3.46 5.44 6.73
C PHE A 156 4.27 5.52 5.44
N LYS A 157 4.50 4.37 4.79
CA LYS A 157 5.42 4.23 3.66
C LYS A 157 4.80 4.58 2.31
N ALA A 158 3.48 4.54 2.21
CA ALA A 158 2.69 5.05 1.09
C ALA A 158 1.27 5.37 1.57
N VAL A 159 0.59 6.26 0.87
CA VAL A 159 -0.80 6.63 1.16
C VAL A 159 -1.67 6.59 -0.09
N ALA A 160 -2.96 6.25 0.09
CA ALA A 160 -3.94 6.19 -0.98
C ALA A 160 -5.22 6.95 -0.58
N PRO A 161 -5.24 8.30 -0.64
CA PRO A 161 -6.43 9.10 -0.43
C PRO A 161 -7.53 8.79 -1.45
N VAL A 162 -8.80 8.81 -1.02
CA VAL A 162 -9.98 8.68 -1.87
C VAL A 162 -10.90 9.87 -1.62
N ALA A 163 -11.25 10.62 -2.66
CA ALA A 163 -12.06 11.85 -2.60
C ALA A 163 -11.54 12.83 -1.53
N GLY A 164 -10.21 12.86 -1.34
CA GLY A 164 -9.53 13.74 -0.41
C GLY A 164 -9.02 15.03 -1.09
N MET A 165 -8.65 16.00 -0.28
CA MET A 165 -7.93 17.19 -0.70
C MET A 165 -6.77 17.45 0.25
N ILE A 166 -5.79 18.25 -0.15
CA ILE A 166 -4.76 18.73 0.76
C ILE A 166 -4.99 20.21 1.07
N LEU A 167 -5.21 20.55 2.34
CA LEU A 167 -5.32 21.95 2.74
C LEU A 167 -4.00 22.69 2.49
N GLN A 168 -4.09 23.99 2.16
CA GLN A 168 -2.91 24.79 1.81
C GLN A 168 -1.86 24.81 2.92
N ASP A 169 -2.28 24.89 4.18
CA ASP A 169 -1.36 24.90 5.33
C ASP A 169 -0.59 23.57 5.48
N ILE A 170 -1.25 22.43 5.18
CA ILE A 170 -0.57 21.13 5.16
C ILE A 170 0.44 21.09 4.01
N LEU A 171 0.04 21.54 2.82
CA LEU A 171 0.88 21.56 1.63
C LEU A 171 2.12 22.43 1.85
N ASP A 172 1.95 23.61 2.42
CA ASP A 172 3.05 24.54 2.74
C ASP A 172 4.03 23.93 3.74
N GLY A 173 3.53 23.18 4.74
CA GLY A 173 4.34 22.45 5.71
C GLY A 173 5.00 21.16 5.15
N CYS A 174 4.62 20.73 3.95
CA CYS A 174 5.08 19.47 3.35
C CYS A 174 6.43 19.58 2.61
N GLN A 175 6.98 20.79 2.42
CA GLN A 175 8.15 21.02 1.55
C GLN A 175 9.37 20.20 1.96
N ASP A 176 9.69 20.18 3.25
CA ASP A 176 10.89 19.53 3.80
C ASP A 176 10.68 18.03 4.18
N SER A 177 9.46 17.50 4.00
CA SER A 177 9.20 16.09 4.30
C SER A 177 9.88 15.16 3.30
N THR A 178 10.25 13.95 3.74
CA THR A 178 10.73 12.89 2.85
C THR A 178 9.63 12.50 1.87
N PRO A 179 9.90 12.43 0.55
CA PRO A 179 8.92 11.99 -0.43
C PRO A 179 8.49 10.54 -0.18
N ILE A 180 7.19 10.29 -0.24
CA ILE A 180 6.61 8.94 -0.24
C ILE A 180 5.62 8.79 -1.40
N PRO A 181 5.32 7.55 -1.81
CA PRO A 181 4.33 7.27 -2.84
C PRO A 181 2.93 7.72 -2.46
N ILE A 182 2.21 8.27 -3.45
CA ILE A 182 0.83 8.76 -3.29
C ILE A 182 -0.05 8.18 -4.40
N PHE A 183 -1.27 7.76 -4.04
CA PHE A 183 -2.28 7.34 -5.02
C PHE A 183 -3.63 7.99 -4.71
N GLU A 184 -4.02 9.02 -5.44
CA GLU A 184 -5.32 9.67 -5.31
C GLU A 184 -6.36 9.05 -6.25
N ILE A 185 -7.57 8.81 -5.72
CA ILE A 185 -8.76 8.42 -6.49
C ILE A 185 -9.82 9.48 -6.27
N HIS A 186 -10.27 10.17 -7.34
CA HIS A 186 -11.16 11.33 -7.21
C HIS A 186 -12.21 11.42 -8.31
N GLY A 187 -13.44 11.76 -7.94
CA GLY A 187 -14.54 11.96 -8.88
C GLY A 187 -14.49 13.33 -9.56
N SER A 188 -14.63 13.38 -10.89
CA SER A 188 -14.61 14.64 -11.64
C SER A 188 -15.83 15.53 -11.37
N GLN A 189 -16.91 14.98 -10.83
CA GLN A 189 -18.13 15.68 -10.43
C GLN A 189 -18.32 15.70 -8.91
N ASP A 190 -17.22 15.51 -8.16
CA ASP A 190 -17.25 15.67 -6.71
C ASP A 190 -17.66 17.11 -6.35
N ASN A 191 -18.77 17.23 -5.64
CA ASN A 191 -19.35 18.50 -5.20
C ASN A 191 -19.13 18.79 -3.70
N VAL A 192 -18.39 17.92 -3.00
CA VAL A 192 -17.99 18.11 -1.60
C VAL A 192 -16.55 18.60 -1.54
N THR A 193 -15.66 17.91 -2.26
CA THR A 193 -14.26 18.29 -2.46
C THR A 193 -13.99 18.45 -3.97
N PRO A 194 -14.40 19.58 -4.58
CA PRO A 194 -14.28 19.79 -6.01
C PRO A 194 -12.86 19.60 -6.54
N ILE A 195 -12.73 18.85 -7.63
CA ILE A 195 -11.44 18.59 -8.31
C ILE A 195 -10.70 19.88 -8.68
N SER A 196 -11.44 20.98 -8.92
CA SER A 196 -10.89 22.30 -9.22
C SER A 196 -10.21 22.99 -8.04
N GLY A 197 -10.38 22.47 -6.83
CA GLY A 197 -9.95 23.11 -5.58
C GLY A 197 -10.83 24.31 -5.19
N ASP A 198 -10.53 24.85 -4.01
CA ASP A 198 -11.11 26.07 -3.48
C ASP A 198 -10.03 26.97 -2.83
N PRO A 199 -9.18 27.62 -3.64
CA PRO A 199 -8.07 28.43 -3.11
C PRO A 199 -8.52 29.69 -2.34
N ASN A 200 -9.80 30.04 -2.43
CA ASN A 200 -10.39 31.20 -1.74
C ASN A 200 -11.22 30.82 -0.52
N ASN A 201 -11.33 29.53 -0.17
CA ASN A 201 -12.15 29.03 0.94
C ASN A 201 -13.62 29.48 0.86
N ASN A 202 -14.23 29.35 -0.31
CA ASN A 202 -15.64 29.75 -0.51
C ASN A 202 -16.59 28.78 0.18
N ASP A 203 -16.20 27.50 0.26
CA ASP A 203 -17.02 26.42 0.84
C ASP A 203 -16.81 26.27 2.35
N GLY A 204 -15.81 26.96 2.92
CA GLY A 204 -15.58 27.05 4.36
C GLY A 204 -14.74 25.91 4.98
N TRP A 205 -14.25 24.96 4.18
CA TRP A 205 -13.37 23.89 4.69
C TRP A 205 -11.95 24.36 5.02
N GLY A 206 -11.49 25.41 4.37
CA GLY A 206 -10.13 25.91 4.30
C GLY A 206 -9.70 26.06 2.83
N ALA A 207 -8.67 26.83 2.56
CA ALA A 207 -8.13 26.95 1.21
C ALA A 207 -7.41 25.66 0.81
N TYR A 208 -7.62 25.17 -0.41
CA TYR A 208 -6.92 24.02 -0.99
C TYR A 208 -6.77 24.15 -2.51
N PRO A 209 -5.64 23.64 -3.07
CA PRO A 209 -5.41 23.66 -4.51
C PRO A 209 -6.28 22.63 -5.23
N SER A 210 -6.28 22.67 -6.57
CA SER A 210 -6.91 21.63 -7.37
C SER A 210 -6.21 20.27 -7.20
N ILE A 211 -6.95 19.18 -7.40
CA ILE A 211 -6.37 17.82 -7.35
C ILE A 211 -5.25 17.65 -8.39
N PRO A 212 -5.37 18.08 -9.67
CA PRO A 212 -4.25 18.03 -10.60
C PRO A 212 -3.01 18.79 -10.14
N PHE A 213 -3.18 19.93 -9.46
CA PHE A 213 -2.04 20.65 -8.87
C PHE A 213 -1.37 19.82 -7.77
N THR A 214 -2.16 19.21 -6.90
CA THR A 214 -1.67 18.34 -5.82
C THR A 214 -0.88 17.15 -6.37
N ILE A 215 -1.39 16.49 -7.41
CA ILE A 215 -0.70 15.39 -8.09
C ILE A 215 0.63 15.83 -8.68
N ASN A 216 0.64 16.94 -9.39
CA ASN A 216 1.87 17.51 -9.95
C ASN A 216 2.90 17.85 -8.86
N TYR A 217 2.47 18.48 -7.75
CA TYR A 217 3.33 18.79 -6.62
C TYR A 217 4.01 17.53 -6.06
N PHE A 218 3.26 16.45 -5.80
CA PHE A 218 3.85 15.23 -5.29
C PHE A 218 4.68 14.48 -6.35
N SER A 219 4.31 14.57 -7.63
CA SER A 219 5.12 14.04 -8.72
C SER A 219 6.49 14.72 -8.81
N GLU A 220 6.54 16.05 -8.73
CA GLU A 220 7.78 16.82 -8.71
C GLU A 220 8.60 16.51 -7.45
N LYS A 221 7.94 16.48 -6.27
CA LYS A 221 8.57 16.13 -4.99
C LYS A 221 9.19 14.75 -4.99
N ASN A 222 8.56 13.78 -5.65
CA ASN A 222 9.07 12.42 -5.84
C ASN A 222 10.05 12.30 -7.03
N GLU A 223 10.36 13.39 -7.74
CA GLU A 223 11.25 13.40 -8.91
C GLU A 223 10.80 12.40 -10.01
N CYS A 224 9.49 12.24 -10.19
CA CYS A 224 8.95 11.35 -11.22
C CYS A 224 9.32 11.88 -12.62
N SER A 225 9.84 10.99 -13.47
CA SER A 225 10.38 11.38 -14.78
C SER A 225 9.57 10.89 -15.98
N THR A 226 8.55 10.07 -15.74
CA THR A 226 7.73 9.47 -16.81
C THR A 226 6.25 9.59 -16.44
N LEU A 227 5.44 10.06 -17.38
CA LEU A 227 3.98 10.08 -17.28
C LEU A 227 3.40 9.01 -18.19
N GLN A 228 2.52 8.17 -17.63
CA GLN A 228 1.70 7.22 -18.38
C GLN A 228 0.23 7.54 -18.11
N THR A 229 -0.56 7.67 -19.19
CA THR A 229 -2.00 7.91 -19.10
C THR A 229 -2.75 6.87 -19.93
N GLU A 230 -3.79 6.29 -19.36
CA GLU A 230 -4.67 5.33 -20.05
C GLU A 230 -6.11 5.46 -19.55
N THR A 231 -7.08 5.12 -20.39
CA THR A 231 -8.46 4.92 -19.97
C THR A 231 -8.63 3.45 -19.61
N LEU A 232 -9.04 3.19 -18.37
CA LEU A 232 -9.30 1.82 -17.93
C LEU A 232 -10.57 1.27 -18.57
N PRO A 233 -10.75 -0.07 -18.64
CA PRO A 233 -11.97 -0.68 -19.16
C PRO A 233 -13.20 -0.20 -18.38
N ASP A 234 -14.21 0.27 -19.10
CA ASP A 234 -15.55 0.57 -18.57
C ASP A 234 -16.30 -0.76 -18.44
N ILE A 235 -16.33 -1.31 -17.22
CA ILE A 235 -16.87 -2.65 -16.92
C ILE A 235 -18.38 -2.56 -16.66
N ASP A 236 -18.83 -1.45 -16.07
CA ASP A 236 -20.25 -1.17 -15.84
C ASP A 236 -20.70 0.13 -16.52
N PRO A 237 -20.93 0.14 -17.85
CA PRO A 237 -21.36 1.36 -18.56
C PRO A 237 -22.70 1.95 -18.07
N SER A 238 -23.41 1.24 -17.17
CA SER A 238 -24.68 1.67 -16.65
C SER A 238 -24.55 2.64 -15.47
N ASP A 239 -23.41 2.74 -14.85
CA ASP A 239 -23.16 3.67 -13.74
C ASP A 239 -22.89 5.13 -14.22
N GLY A 240 -22.63 5.31 -15.52
CA GLY A 240 -22.46 6.61 -16.17
C GLY A 240 -21.10 7.26 -15.89
N SER A 241 -20.11 6.46 -15.48
CA SER A 241 -18.76 6.91 -15.19
C SER A 241 -17.71 6.01 -15.85
N TYR A 242 -16.46 6.45 -15.93
CA TYR A 242 -15.31 5.66 -16.35
C TYR A 242 -14.03 6.23 -15.75
N VAL A 243 -12.93 5.48 -15.79
CA VAL A 243 -11.69 5.83 -15.10
C VAL A 243 -10.59 6.23 -16.09
N ILE A 244 -9.99 7.40 -15.88
CA ILE A 244 -8.71 7.77 -16.47
C ILE A 244 -7.62 7.56 -15.43
N SER A 245 -6.68 6.68 -15.74
CA SER A 245 -5.49 6.39 -14.94
C SER A 245 -4.34 7.26 -15.41
N GLU A 246 -3.76 8.04 -14.51
CA GLU A 246 -2.54 8.80 -14.71
C GLU A 246 -1.50 8.33 -13.70
N LYS A 247 -0.33 7.90 -14.19
CA LYS A 247 0.76 7.38 -13.36
C LYS A 247 2.06 8.10 -13.66
N HIS A 248 2.56 8.83 -12.66
CA HIS A 248 3.88 9.44 -12.68
C HIS A 248 4.87 8.45 -12.09
N LEU A 249 5.80 7.98 -12.91
CA LEU A 249 6.66 6.83 -12.68
C LEU A 249 8.15 7.24 -12.61
N ASN A 250 8.98 6.28 -12.19
CA ASN A 250 10.43 6.42 -12.13
C ASN A 250 10.89 7.58 -11.24
N GLY A 251 10.25 7.74 -10.10
CA GLY A 251 10.64 8.70 -9.08
C GLY A 251 11.83 8.23 -8.24
N ILE A 252 12.27 9.10 -7.31
CA ILE A 252 13.32 8.77 -6.35
C ILE A 252 12.90 7.53 -5.52
N ASN A 253 13.83 6.61 -5.27
CA ASN A 253 13.59 5.35 -4.56
C ASN A 253 12.48 4.47 -5.17
N ASN A 254 12.24 4.56 -6.48
CA ASN A 254 11.14 3.93 -7.20
C ASN A 254 9.74 4.42 -6.76
N ASN A 255 9.66 5.57 -6.11
CA ASN A 255 8.38 6.16 -5.77
C ASN A 255 7.59 6.52 -7.04
N GLU A 256 6.29 6.40 -6.93
CA GLU A 256 5.34 6.76 -7.98
C GLU A 256 4.22 7.60 -7.39
N VAL A 257 3.60 8.43 -8.22
CA VAL A 257 2.39 9.16 -7.88
C VAL A 257 1.32 8.79 -8.89
N TRP A 258 0.26 8.14 -8.40
CA TRP A 258 -0.85 7.70 -9.22
C TRP A 258 -2.07 8.57 -8.98
N TYR A 259 -2.83 8.78 -10.03
CA TYR A 259 -4.10 9.49 -9.98
C TYR A 259 -5.12 8.78 -10.85
N TYR A 260 -6.24 8.38 -10.24
CA TYR A 260 -7.39 7.90 -10.97
C TYR A 260 -8.48 8.94 -10.92
N GLU A 261 -8.75 9.56 -12.07
CA GLU A 261 -9.88 10.47 -12.26
C GLU A 261 -11.10 9.67 -12.69
N ILE A 262 -12.13 9.67 -11.86
CA ILE A 262 -13.41 9.02 -12.16
C ILE A 262 -14.27 10.02 -12.92
N ILE A 263 -14.27 9.95 -14.23
CA ILE A 263 -15.07 10.84 -15.08
C ILE A 263 -16.55 10.53 -14.87
N GLY A 264 -17.33 11.53 -14.48
CA GLY A 264 -18.73 11.38 -14.08
C GLY A 264 -18.93 10.96 -12.63
N GLY A 265 -17.87 10.54 -11.92
CA GLY A 265 -17.92 10.15 -10.51
C GLY A 265 -18.14 11.32 -9.55
N GLY A 266 -18.78 11.05 -8.43
CA GLY A 266 -19.06 12.00 -7.34
C GLY A 266 -18.12 11.84 -6.14
N HIS A 267 -18.63 12.19 -4.94
CA HIS A 267 -17.92 12.04 -3.67
C HIS A 267 -18.12 10.64 -3.10
N ASP A 268 -17.46 9.64 -3.68
CA ASP A 268 -17.76 8.23 -3.47
C ASP A 268 -16.49 7.42 -3.20
N TRP A 269 -16.69 6.17 -2.72
CA TRP A 269 -15.70 5.11 -2.67
C TRP A 269 -15.96 4.15 -3.84
N PRO A 270 -15.24 4.24 -4.97
CA PRO A 270 -15.43 3.36 -6.11
C PRO A 270 -15.42 1.86 -5.74
N GLY A 271 -16.33 1.10 -6.34
CA GLY A 271 -16.54 -0.32 -6.03
C GLY A 271 -17.52 -0.58 -4.88
N ALA A 272 -17.80 0.43 -4.03
CA ALA A 272 -18.86 0.35 -3.02
C ALA A 272 -20.09 1.17 -3.42
N TRP A 273 -19.87 2.28 -4.09
CA TRP A 273 -20.89 3.19 -4.61
C TRP A 273 -20.30 4.06 -5.73
N GLY A 274 -21.15 4.59 -6.61
CA GLY A 274 -20.74 5.43 -7.74
C GLY A 274 -20.10 4.59 -8.83
N ASN A 275 -18.84 4.80 -9.14
CA ASN A 275 -18.11 4.02 -10.15
C ASN A 275 -17.94 2.57 -9.72
N MET A 276 -18.25 1.65 -10.63
CA MET A 276 -18.17 0.19 -10.42
C MET A 276 -17.11 -0.48 -11.32
N ASP A 277 -16.32 0.30 -12.05
CA ASP A 277 -15.25 -0.22 -12.92
C ASP A 277 -14.02 -0.66 -12.14
N ILE A 278 -13.80 -0.06 -10.96
CA ILE A 278 -12.70 -0.39 -10.06
C ILE A 278 -13.20 -0.61 -8.63
N ASN A 279 -12.38 -1.24 -7.81
CA ASN A 279 -12.55 -1.26 -6.37
C ASN A 279 -11.44 -0.44 -5.72
N ALA A 280 -11.76 0.73 -5.17
CA ALA A 280 -10.76 1.64 -4.61
C ALA A 280 -9.88 1.01 -3.52
N GLY A 281 -10.45 0.11 -2.70
CA GLY A 281 -9.68 -0.62 -1.69
C GLY A 281 -8.67 -1.60 -2.30
N GLU A 282 -9.07 -2.33 -3.35
CA GLU A 282 -8.18 -3.26 -4.05
C GLU A 282 -7.08 -2.51 -4.82
N GLU A 283 -7.43 -1.42 -5.52
CA GLU A 283 -6.45 -0.58 -6.22
C GLU A 283 -5.43 0.04 -5.23
N ALA A 284 -5.89 0.52 -4.07
CA ALA A 284 -5.01 1.01 -3.02
C ALA A 284 -4.06 -0.10 -2.52
N TRP A 285 -4.58 -1.33 -2.32
CA TRP A 285 -3.73 -2.45 -1.92
C TRP A 285 -2.70 -2.81 -2.99
N LEU A 286 -3.10 -2.91 -4.27
CA LEU A 286 -2.19 -3.21 -5.37
C LEU A 286 -1.08 -2.14 -5.52
N PHE A 287 -1.42 -0.89 -5.24
CA PHE A 287 -0.42 0.18 -5.14
C PHE A 287 0.55 -0.04 -3.97
N PHE A 288 0.07 -0.37 -2.78
CA PHE A 288 0.92 -0.62 -1.60
C PHE A 288 1.80 -1.85 -1.78
N GLN A 289 1.29 -2.91 -2.39
CA GLN A 289 2.01 -4.16 -2.63
C GLN A 289 3.30 -3.94 -3.43
N LYS A 290 3.32 -3.00 -4.37
CA LYS A 290 4.55 -2.64 -5.11
C LYS A 290 5.70 -2.31 -4.17
N TYR A 291 5.46 -1.56 -3.11
CA TYR A 291 6.50 -1.11 -2.19
C TYR A 291 6.95 -2.21 -1.22
N ILE A 292 6.11 -3.20 -0.97
CA ILE A 292 6.52 -4.43 -0.29
C ILE A 292 7.49 -5.21 -1.18
N ASP A 293 7.13 -5.43 -2.43
CA ASP A 293 7.93 -6.20 -3.40
C ASP A 293 9.25 -5.50 -3.73
N ASP A 294 9.26 -4.19 -3.88
CA ASP A 294 10.46 -3.39 -4.16
C ASP A 294 11.46 -3.42 -2.98
N ILE A 295 11.00 -3.25 -1.74
CA ILE A 295 11.84 -3.34 -0.54
C ILE A 295 12.43 -4.75 -0.42
N LEU A 296 11.64 -5.79 -0.61
CA LEU A 296 12.10 -7.17 -0.56
C LEU A 296 13.15 -7.46 -1.62
N THR A 297 12.91 -7.01 -2.84
CA THR A 297 13.84 -7.17 -3.97
C THR A 297 15.14 -6.43 -3.69
N SER A 298 15.09 -5.20 -3.24
CA SER A 298 16.27 -4.38 -2.93
C SER A 298 17.06 -4.92 -1.74
N THR A 299 16.38 -5.35 -0.68
CA THR A 299 17.01 -5.96 0.51
C THR A 299 17.65 -7.30 0.17
N SER A 300 16.94 -8.16 -0.55
CA SER A 300 17.47 -9.44 -1.04
C SER A 300 18.67 -9.22 -1.96
N TYR A 301 18.59 -8.26 -2.88
CA TYR A 301 19.72 -7.92 -3.75
C TYR A 301 20.94 -7.44 -2.96
N SER A 302 20.75 -6.51 -2.02
CA SER A 302 21.85 -6.01 -1.17
C SER A 302 22.47 -7.12 -0.32
N PHE A 303 21.63 -7.97 0.30
CA PHE A 303 22.08 -9.13 1.05
C PHE A 303 22.85 -10.10 0.17
N LEU A 304 22.31 -10.52 -0.98
CA LEU A 304 22.97 -11.42 -1.90
C LEU A 304 24.24 -10.80 -2.50
N ASN A 305 24.22 -9.51 -2.80
CA ASN A 305 25.38 -8.78 -3.31
C ASN A 305 26.58 -8.80 -2.34
N LYS A 306 26.30 -8.75 -1.04
CA LYS A 306 27.29 -8.82 0.03
C LYS A 306 27.78 -10.25 0.30
N ASN A 307 26.95 -11.26 0.04
CA ASN A 307 27.21 -12.65 0.45
C ASN A 307 27.52 -13.60 -0.72
N ILE A 308 27.35 -13.17 -1.98
CA ILE A 308 27.76 -13.94 -3.18
C ILE A 308 28.98 -13.29 -3.82
N HIS A 309 30.06 -14.03 -3.86
CA HIS A 309 31.32 -13.62 -4.44
C HIS A 309 31.63 -14.44 -5.69
N ILE A 310 31.90 -13.76 -6.80
CA ILE A 310 32.28 -14.36 -8.08
C ILE A 310 33.69 -13.91 -8.43
N PHE A 311 34.59 -14.84 -8.53
CA PHE A 311 36.01 -14.54 -8.80
C PHE A 311 36.71 -15.68 -9.51
N PRO A 312 37.82 -15.39 -10.28
CA PRO A 312 38.26 -14.06 -10.66
C PRO A 312 37.28 -13.39 -11.64
N ASN A 313 37.18 -12.08 -11.58
CA ASN A 313 36.47 -11.29 -12.57
C ASN A 313 37.25 -9.97 -12.76
N PRO A 314 37.87 -9.71 -13.90
CA PRO A 314 37.89 -10.51 -15.14
C PRO A 314 38.50 -11.91 -15.03
N THR A 315 38.10 -12.80 -15.97
CA THR A 315 38.59 -14.19 -16.02
C THR A 315 39.16 -14.56 -17.37
N ASN A 316 40.07 -15.55 -17.36
CA ASN A 316 40.58 -16.24 -18.58
C ASN A 316 39.81 -17.55 -18.86
N GLY A 317 38.86 -17.96 -18.00
CA GLY A 317 38.09 -19.18 -18.19
C GLY A 317 37.38 -19.62 -16.92
N LEU A 318 38.10 -20.06 -15.91
CA LEU A 318 37.45 -20.55 -14.68
C LEU A 318 37.03 -19.43 -13.77
N ILE A 319 35.78 -19.48 -13.28
CA ILE A 319 35.28 -18.63 -12.20
C ILE A 319 34.73 -19.48 -11.07
N HIS A 320 34.73 -18.92 -9.85
CA HIS A 320 34.13 -19.50 -8.65
C HIS A 320 32.98 -18.65 -8.19
N VAL A 321 31.86 -19.30 -7.77
CA VAL A 321 30.69 -18.68 -7.15
C VAL A 321 30.66 -19.17 -5.71
N LYS A 322 30.97 -18.29 -4.76
CA LYS A 322 30.96 -18.62 -3.32
C LYS A 322 29.84 -17.89 -2.60
N SER A 323 29.12 -18.63 -1.77
CA SER A 323 28.17 -18.09 -0.78
C SER A 323 28.70 -18.35 0.63
N ASN A 324 28.22 -17.56 1.59
CA ASN A 324 28.61 -17.70 3.01
C ASN A 324 27.80 -18.79 3.75
N ASN A 325 27.24 -19.78 3.05
CA ASN A 325 26.39 -20.87 3.58
C ASN A 325 25.14 -20.40 4.36
N LEU A 326 24.67 -19.18 4.05
CA LEU A 326 23.47 -18.60 4.66
C LEU A 326 22.18 -18.90 3.87
N PHE A 327 22.34 -19.48 2.66
CA PHE A 327 21.26 -19.83 1.73
C PHE A 327 21.74 -20.84 0.70
N ASP A 328 20.82 -21.53 0.06
CA ASP A 328 21.11 -22.49 -0.99
C ASP A 328 21.12 -21.80 -2.36
N ILE A 329 22.10 -22.16 -3.20
CA ILE A 329 22.09 -21.80 -4.62
C ILE A 329 21.23 -22.84 -5.34
N LEU A 330 20.16 -22.37 -5.97
CA LEU A 330 19.17 -23.23 -6.65
C LEU A 330 19.50 -23.38 -8.15
N GLU A 331 19.98 -22.29 -8.77
CA GLU A 331 20.21 -22.23 -10.21
C GLU A 331 21.27 -21.19 -10.55
N ILE A 332 22.09 -21.46 -11.56
CA ILE A 332 23.03 -20.49 -12.14
C ILE A 332 22.83 -20.44 -13.65
N THR A 333 22.64 -19.25 -14.19
CA THR A 333 22.43 -19.02 -15.62
C THR A 333 23.39 -17.97 -16.14
N LEU A 334 23.98 -18.20 -17.33
CA LEU A 334 24.86 -17.24 -18.01
C LEU A 334 24.19 -16.74 -19.29
N VAL A 335 24.17 -15.43 -19.52
CA VAL A 335 23.66 -14.84 -20.76
C VAL A 335 24.68 -13.87 -21.34
N ASN A 336 24.71 -13.75 -22.67
CA ASN A 336 25.51 -12.74 -23.36
C ASN A 336 24.78 -11.37 -23.39
N VAL A 337 25.46 -10.36 -23.95
CA VAL A 337 24.90 -8.99 -24.07
C VAL A 337 23.63 -8.88 -24.94
N LEU A 338 23.32 -9.91 -25.74
CA LEU A 338 22.11 -9.98 -26.57
C LEU A 338 20.96 -10.74 -25.85
N GLY A 339 21.16 -11.16 -24.58
CA GLY A 339 20.19 -11.94 -23.82
C GLY A 339 20.16 -13.43 -24.16
N THR A 340 21.06 -13.93 -25.00
CA THR A 340 21.13 -15.36 -25.36
C THR A 340 21.74 -16.15 -24.21
N THR A 341 21.06 -17.20 -23.77
CA THR A 341 21.57 -18.12 -22.74
C THR A 341 22.74 -18.92 -23.28
N ILE A 342 23.81 -19.00 -22.49
CA ILE A 342 25.01 -19.80 -22.76
C ILE A 342 24.90 -21.05 -21.86
N GLU A 343 25.07 -22.21 -22.48
CA GLU A 343 25.10 -23.48 -21.74
C GLU A 343 26.37 -23.53 -20.87
N ILE A 344 26.21 -23.75 -19.58
CA ILE A 344 27.26 -23.88 -18.59
C ILE A 344 27.01 -25.11 -17.73
N ASN A 345 28.10 -25.76 -17.30
CA ASN A 345 28.03 -26.91 -16.39
C ASN A 345 28.67 -26.53 -15.05
N PRO A 346 27.91 -26.00 -14.09
CA PRO A 346 28.44 -25.67 -12.77
C PRO A 346 28.87 -26.96 -12.03
N THR A 347 30.10 -26.99 -11.54
CA THR A 347 30.59 -28.10 -10.70
C THR A 347 31.12 -27.53 -9.39
N ASN A 348 30.60 -27.97 -8.25
CA ASN A 348 31.10 -27.64 -6.91
C ASN A 348 31.60 -26.18 -6.76
N GLU A 349 30.72 -25.22 -6.96
CA GLU A 349 31.01 -23.77 -6.84
C GLU A 349 31.94 -23.20 -7.92
N SER A 350 32.25 -23.93 -9.00
CA SER A 350 33.04 -23.42 -10.10
C SER A 350 32.35 -23.58 -11.47
N ILE A 351 32.60 -22.66 -12.36
CA ILE A 351 32.08 -22.64 -13.73
C ILE A 351 33.22 -22.44 -14.68
N ASP A 352 33.39 -23.39 -15.63
CA ASP A 352 34.37 -23.27 -16.69
C ASP A 352 33.78 -22.53 -17.89
N LEU A 353 34.37 -21.39 -18.21
CA LEU A 353 34.05 -20.54 -19.34
C LEU A 353 35.12 -20.57 -20.41
N SER A 354 36.03 -21.55 -20.40
CA SER A 354 37.18 -21.60 -21.31
C SER A 354 36.73 -21.68 -22.77
N ASP A 355 35.65 -22.37 -23.05
CA ASP A 355 35.12 -22.62 -24.39
C ASP A 355 34.26 -21.48 -24.96
N ILE A 356 33.97 -20.43 -24.17
CA ILE A 356 33.23 -19.28 -24.67
C ILE A 356 34.14 -18.15 -25.13
N ASN A 357 33.63 -17.35 -26.08
CA ASN A 357 34.38 -16.23 -26.63
C ASN A 357 34.71 -15.15 -25.58
N SER A 358 35.77 -14.38 -25.81
CA SER A 358 36.05 -13.18 -25.02
C SER A 358 34.90 -12.19 -25.15
N GLY A 359 34.50 -11.57 -24.03
CA GLY A 359 33.36 -10.66 -24.03
C GLY A 359 32.79 -10.36 -22.63
N ILE A 360 31.65 -9.68 -22.64
CA ILE A 360 30.87 -9.38 -21.45
C ILE A 360 29.69 -10.33 -21.39
N TYR A 361 29.49 -10.91 -20.22
CA TYR A 361 28.41 -11.82 -19.88
C TYR A 361 27.72 -11.39 -18.58
N PHE A 362 26.52 -11.88 -18.35
CA PHE A 362 25.77 -11.67 -17.11
C PHE A 362 25.48 -13.04 -16.50
N LEU A 363 26.01 -13.26 -15.29
CA LEU A 363 25.79 -14.47 -14.51
C LEU A 363 24.69 -14.20 -13.47
N SER A 364 23.57 -14.88 -13.63
CA SER A 364 22.46 -14.84 -12.68
C SER A 364 22.53 -16.03 -11.74
N VAL A 365 22.50 -15.78 -10.44
CA VAL A 365 22.51 -16.78 -9.37
C VAL A 365 21.18 -16.70 -8.63
N LYS A 366 20.33 -17.72 -8.79
CA LYS A 366 19.08 -17.90 -8.09
C LYS A 366 19.31 -18.66 -6.80
N THR A 367 18.78 -18.14 -5.70
CA THR A 367 18.94 -18.72 -4.36
C THR A 367 17.60 -18.88 -3.68
N SER A 368 17.57 -19.55 -2.51
CA SER A 368 16.37 -19.59 -1.65
C SER A 368 15.98 -18.23 -1.04
N LYS A 369 16.80 -17.18 -1.24
CA LYS A 369 16.59 -15.82 -0.74
C LYS A 369 16.41 -14.76 -1.85
N GLY A 370 16.26 -15.19 -3.12
CA GLY A 370 16.10 -14.31 -4.27
C GLY A 370 17.17 -14.54 -5.34
N MET A 371 17.31 -13.62 -6.27
CA MET A 371 18.22 -13.72 -7.41
C MET A 371 19.15 -12.52 -7.47
N ILE A 372 20.41 -12.77 -7.87
CA ILE A 372 21.38 -11.71 -8.14
C ILE A 372 22.03 -11.94 -9.50
N THR A 373 22.25 -10.86 -10.25
CA THR A 373 22.99 -10.89 -11.52
C THR A 373 24.29 -10.10 -11.40
N LYS A 374 25.39 -10.70 -11.82
CA LYS A 374 26.73 -10.10 -11.84
C LYS A 374 27.28 -10.05 -13.26
N LYS A 375 27.90 -8.94 -13.61
CA LYS A 375 28.66 -8.80 -14.87
C LYS A 375 29.96 -9.59 -14.78
N ILE A 376 30.24 -10.44 -15.78
CA ILE A 376 31.48 -11.21 -15.95
C ILE A 376 32.21 -10.69 -17.18
N VAL A 377 33.49 -10.43 -17.05
CA VAL A 377 34.38 -10.05 -18.16
C VAL A 377 35.31 -11.23 -18.46
N LYS A 378 35.18 -11.80 -19.65
CA LYS A 378 36.03 -12.92 -20.16
C LYS A 378 37.04 -12.35 -21.15
N PHE A 379 38.32 -12.62 -20.92
CA PHE A 379 39.43 -12.33 -21.84
C PHE A 379 39.67 -13.44 -22.84
#